data_e10c33fed314d4c77d598f7ce1aa3eac
#
_entry.id   e10c33fed314d4c77d598f7ce1aa3eac
#
_cell.length_a   1.000
_cell.length_b   1.000
_cell.length_c   1.000
_cell.angle_alpha   90.00
_cell.angle_beta   90.00
_cell.angle_gamma   90.00
#
_symmetry.space_group_name_H-M   'P 1'
#
loop_
_entity.id
_entity.type
_entity.pdbx_description
1 polymer ?
#
loop_
_entity_poly.entity_id
_entity_poly.type
_entity_poly.pdbx_seq_one_letter_code
_entity_poly.pdbx_strand_id
1 'polypeptide(L)'
;MKVFDKLLDWYLSRNALPYWVILAIDIVICYLSGIFVFWLYYHGAVSPQHIVLLSKTIFMYMIFNLIGFRIFRTYSGIIRYSSFVDLRRVVLAMLLSLIVAEAMHYVVYHWDLEFVRLQGRQIAAMYLVATIGMMAFRILTKSVYEVLFTTDKGIRTFIYGVKDGGVGLAKSIRSDVPRKFLLKGFIAHDPDIKGRILMGEKIYLVDDNLAEHIKALRIKAVLVSPLQNERFRNDAKLQDILLSLGVQIFMSSAEKEWTQNEDYTKVQLKEISIEDLLPRDQINVDMDSIGNLLRNKKIMITGSAGSIGSEMVRQIAVYKPAELILIDQAETPQHNIRLMMQFEWPDIKAHTIVASISNQERMEKIFQTYKPDYVFHAAAYKHVPMMENNPSESIQNNVWGTKVIADLSVKYGVKKFVMVSTDKAVNPTNVMGCSKRICEIYCQSLNKMINEQANGKPATQFVTTRFGNVLGSNGSVIPLFEKQIKAGGPVTVTDPNIIRFFMLIPEACKLVLEAGTHGAGGEIFVFDMGKPVRIADLAKRMIKLSGAKNIEIKYTGLRAGEKLYEEVLSTTENTLPSFHEKIRIAEVREYDFNEVNKQIESLIALSHTYDDMAIVEKMKEIVPEYVSNNSKYSVLDK
;
A
#
# COMPACT_ATOMS: atom_id res chain seq x y z
N MET A 1 -30.90 -39.79 -15.59
CA MET A 1 -30.07 -39.26 -14.51
C MET A 1 -28.57 -39.46 -14.82
N LYS A 2 -28.03 -40.69 -14.88
CA LYS A 2 -26.57 -40.93 -15.08
C LYS A 2 -25.93 -40.34 -16.35
N VAL A 3 -26.67 -40.12 -17.45
CA VAL A 3 -26.14 -39.53 -18.68
C VAL A 3 -26.05 -38.01 -18.55
N PHE A 4 -27.03 -37.39 -17.86
CA PHE A 4 -27.05 -35.97 -17.61
C PHE A 4 -25.93 -35.56 -16.63
N ASP A 5 -25.68 -36.37 -15.58
CA ASP A 5 -24.61 -36.15 -14.63
C ASP A 5 -23.23 -36.26 -15.32
N LYS A 6 -23.03 -37.23 -16.23
CA LYS A 6 -21.79 -37.36 -16.99
C LYS A 6 -21.57 -36.18 -17.97
N LEU A 7 -22.62 -35.66 -18.59
CA LEU A 7 -22.54 -34.50 -19.46
C LEU A 7 -22.23 -33.22 -18.65
N LEU A 8 -22.83 -33.11 -17.48
CA LEU A 8 -22.59 -32.01 -16.57
C LEU A 8 -21.14 -32.03 -16.06
N ASP A 9 -20.63 -33.18 -15.61
CA ASP A 9 -19.25 -33.36 -15.17
C ASP A 9 -18.25 -33.09 -16.32
N TRP A 10 -18.57 -33.53 -17.52
CA TRP A 10 -17.73 -33.25 -18.70
C TRP A 10 -17.70 -31.75 -19.03
N TYR A 11 -18.85 -31.05 -18.93
CA TYR A 11 -18.95 -29.60 -19.14
C TYR A 11 -18.20 -28.83 -18.05
N LEU A 12 -18.31 -29.26 -16.80
CA LEU A 12 -17.76 -28.61 -15.62
C LEU A 12 -16.24 -28.79 -15.49
N SER A 13 -15.71 -29.93 -15.98
CA SER A 13 -14.26 -30.22 -15.91
C SER A 13 -13.41 -29.43 -16.93
N ARG A 14 -14.02 -28.80 -17.94
CA ARG A 14 -13.32 -28.04 -18.97
C ARG A 14 -13.33 -26.55 -18.72
N ASN A 15 -12.21 -25.89 -18.96
CA ASN A 15 -12.09 -24.42 -18.81
C ASN A 15 -12.96 -23.64 -19.82
N ALA A 16 -13.24 -24.19 -21.00
CA ALA A 16 -14.16 -23.63 -21.99
C ALA A 16 -14.73 -24.76 -22.88
N LEU A 17 -15.98 -24.60 -23.33
CA LEU A 17 -16.53 -25.47 -24.39
C LEU A 17 -15.80 -25.18 -25.72
N PRO A 18 -15.52 -26.24 -26.52
CA PRO A 18 -15.06 -26.03 -27.89
C PRO A 18 -16.06 -25.19 -28.69
N TYR A 19 -15.57 -24.26 -29.47
CA TYR A 19 -16.41 -23.35 -30.28
C TYR A 19 -17.38 -24.06 -31.25
N TRP A 20 -17.02 -25.25 -31.71
CA TRP A 20 -17.91 -26.04 -32.59
C TRP A 20 -19.14 -26.58 -31.84
N VAL A 21 -19.06 -26.84 -30.52
CA VAL A 21 -20.20 -27.24 -29.68
C VAL A 21 -21.18 -26.09 -29.55
N ILE A 22 -20.70 -24.87 -29.36
CA ILE A 22 -21.52 -23.68 -29.25
C ILE A 22 -22.26 -23.44 -30.58
N LEU A 23 -21.52 -23.55 -31.69
CA LEU A 23 -22.09 -23.43 -33.02
C LEU A 23 -23.17 -24.50 -33.31
N ALA A 24 -22.90 -25.75 -32.92
CA ALA A 24 -23.87 -26.84 -33.05
C ALA A 24 -25.16 -26.59 -32.27
N ILE A 25 -25.05 -26.06 -31.04
CA ILE A 25 -26.23 -25.70 -30.21
C ILE A 25 -27.00 -24.56 -30.88
N ASP A 26 -26.36 -23.52 -31.36
CA ASP A 26 -26.99 -22.40 -32.06
C ASP A 26 -27.74 -22.89 -33.31
N ILE A 27 -27.15 -23.81 -34.10
CA ILE A 27 -27.76 -24.46 -35.26
C ILE A 27 -29.01 -25.26 -34.85
N VAL A 28 -28.92 -26.06 -33.79
CA VAL A 28 -30.06 -26.86 -33.29
C VAL A 28 -31.20 -25.93 -32.84
N ILE A 29 -30.91 -24.83 -32.17
CA ILE A 29 -31.90 -23.85 -31.75
C ILE A 29 -32.60 -23.23 -32.99
N CYS A 30 -31.85 -22.83 -34.01
CA CYS A 30 -32.43 -22.31 -35.25
C CYS A 30 -33.33 -23.33 -35.94
N TYR A 31 -32.90 -24.60 -36.02
CA TYR A 31 -33.67 -25.66 -36.62
C TYR A 31 -34.98 -25.94 -35.89
N LEU A 32 -34.92 -26.10 -34.56
CA LEU A 32 -36.09 -26.33 -33.72
C LEU A 32 -37.07 -25.15 -33.74
N SER A 33 -36.54 -23.91 -33.76
CA SER A 33 -37.36 -22.70 -33.87
C SER A 33 -38.13 -22.65 -35.21
N GLY A 34 -37.50 -23.10 -36.28
CA GLY A 34 -38.15 -23.20 -37.59
C GLY A 34 -39.32 -24.19 -37.58
N ILE A 35 -39.11 -25.39 -37.06
CA ILE A 35 -40.17 -26.41 -36.93
C ILE A 35 -41.28 -25.91 -35.99
N PHE A 36 -40.92 -25.32 -34.84
CA PHE A 36 -41.90 -24.85 -33.86
C PHE A 36 -42.82 -23.76 -34.40
N VAL A 37 -42.27 -22.76 -35.11
CA VAL A 37 -43.07 -21.69 -35.70
C VAL A 37 -43.96 -22.23 -36.82
N PHE A 38 -43.48 -23.14 -37.67
CA PHE A 38 -44.28 -23.78 -38.68
C PHE A 38 -45.44 -24.57 -38.07
N TRP A 39 -45.19 -25.39 -37.04
CA TRP A 39 -46.20 -26.14 -36.29
C TRP A 39 -47.28 -25.22 -35.69
N LEU A 40 -46.84 -24.08 -35.16
CA LEU A 40 -47.77 -23.10 -34.57
C LEU A 40 -48.71 -22.49 -35.62
N TYR A 41 -48.17 -22.12 -36.76
CA TYR A 41 -48.95 -21.51 -37.85
C TYR A 41 -49.98 -22.50 -38.48
N TYR A 42 -49.68 -23.79 -38.48
CA TYR A 42 -50.58 -24.82 -39.02
C TYR A 42 -51.36 -25.54 -37.93
N HIS A 43 -51.51 -24.95 -36.77
CA HIS A 43 -52.32 -25.47 -35.63
C HIS A 43 -52.04 -26.93 -35.30
N GLY A 44 -50.83 -27.39 -35.43
CA GLY A 44 -50.42 -28.77 -35.13
C GLY A 44 -50.70 -29.80 -36.25
N ALA A 45 -51.41 -29.44 -37.33
CA ALA A 45 -51.71 -30.34 -38.44
C ALA A 45 -50.54 -30.45 -39.42
N VAL A 46 -49.46 -31.12 -39.01
CA VAL A 46 -48.22 -31.27 -39.81
C VAL A 46 -47.97 -32.75 -40.09
N SER A 47 -48.07 -33.15 -41.39
CA SER A 47 -47.73 -34.52 -41.77
C SER A 47 -46.19 -34.75 -41.82
N PRO A 48 -45.71 -35.99 -41.69
CA PRO A 48 -44.28 -36.30 -41.78
C PRO A 48 -43.63 -35.84 -43.08
N GLN A 49 -44.38 -35.88 -44.19
CA GLN A 49 -43.91 -35.40 -45.51
C GLN A 49 -43.66 -33.88 -45.52
N HIS A 50 -44.52 -33.11 -44.88
CA HIS A 50 -44.33 -31.68 -44.70
C HIS A 50 -43.10 -31.34 -43.85
N ILE A 51 -42.81 -32.17 -42.81
CA ILE A 51 -41.60 -31.97 -41.97
C ILE A 51 -40.33 -32.18 -42.80
N VAL A 52 -40.28 -33.19 -43.66
CA VAL A 52 -39.11 -33.46 -44.52
C VAL A 52 -38.87 -32.30 -45.48
N LEU A 53 -39.93 -31.81 -46.16
CA LEU A 53 -39.80 -30.69 -47.10
C LEU A 53 -39.46 -29.39 -46.40
N LEU A 54 -40.05 -29.13 -45.23
CA LEU A 54 -39.73 -28.01 -44.37
C LEU A 54 -38.28 -28.04 -43.91
N SER A 55 -37.77 -29.23 -43.53
CA SER A 55 -36.38 -29.38 -43.13
C SER A 55 -35.41 -28.98 -44.22
N LYS A 56 -35.68 -29.35 -45.48
CA LYS A 56 -34.88 -28.89 -46.64
C LYS A 56 -34.84 -27.35 -46.74
N THR A 57 -36.01 -26.70 -46.57
CA THR A 57 -36.13 -25.25 -46.59
C THR A 57 -35.36 -24.59 -45.43
N ILE A 58 -35.50 -25.13 -44.22
CA ILE A 58 -34.74 -24.62 -43.04
C ILE A 58 -33.24 -24.79 -43.23
N PHE A 59 -32.76 -25.93 -43.80
CA PHE A 59 -31.34 -26.15 -44.07
C PHE A 59 -30.78 -25.13 -45.07
N MET A 60 -31.56 -24.74 -46.09
CA MET A 60 -31.19 -23.66 -47.00
C MET A 60 -30.96 -22.33 -46.23
N TYR A 61 -31.91 -21.94 -45.37
CA TYR A 61 -31.75 -20.72 -44.54
C TYR A 61 -30.62 -20.81 -43.53
N MET A 62 -30.31 -22.01 -43.02
CA MET A 62 -29.19 -22.20 -42.10
C MET A 62 -27.84 -21.87 -42.71
N ILE A 63 -27.66 -21.96 -44.01
CA ILE A 63 -26.44 -21.52 -44.70
C ILE A 63 -26.19 -20.02 -44.41
N PHE A 64 -27.25 -19.21 -44.47
CA PHE A 64 -27.17 -17.77 -44.21
C PHE A 64 -26.90 -17.49 -42.73
N ASN A 65 -27.47 -18.31 -41.83
CA ASN A 65 -27.16 -18.22 -40.39
C ASN A 65 -25.69 -18.53 -40.10
N LEU A 66 -25.11 -19.54 -40.77
CA LEU A 66 -23.69 -19.87 -40.63
C LEU A 66 -22.78 -18.71 -41.09
N ILE A 67 -23.15 -18.04 -42.19
CA ILE A 67 -22.43 -16.85 -42.67
C ILE A 67 -22.53 -15.73 -41.63
N GLY A 68 -23.73 -15.42 -41.12
CA GLY A 68 -23.96 -14.43 -40.08
C GLY A 68 -23.17 -14.76 -38.80
N PHE A 69 -23.20 -16.02 -38.35
CA PHE A 69 -22.44 -16.47 -37.15
C PHE A 69 -20.94 -16.32 -37.34
N ARG A 70 -20.41 -16.56 -38.54
CA ARG A 70 -18.99 -16.40 -38.86
C ARG A 70 -18.57 -14.92 -38.89
N ILE A 71 -19.37 -14.04 -39.47
CA ILE A 71 -19.11 -12.59 -39.56
C ILE A 71 -19.06 -11.99 -38.15
N PHE A 72 -20.06 -12.25 -37.32
CA PHE A 72 -20.16 -11.68 -35.97
C PHE A 72 -19.50 -12.53 -34.89
N ARG A 73 -18.88 -13.68 -35.23
CA ARG A 73 -18.17 -14.60 -34.34
C ARG A 73 -18.98 -14.95 -33.07
N THR A 74 -20.27 -15.29 -33.21
CA THR A 74 -21.20 -15.58 -32.11
C THR A 74 -20.75 -16.74 -31.22
N TYR A 75 -19.98 -17.66 -31.78
CA TYR A 75 -19.46 -18.87 -31.13
C TYR A 75 -18.13 -18.68 -30.42
N SER A 76 -17.48 -17.52 -30.52
CA SER A 76 -16.12 -17.28 -29.97
C SER A 76 -16.13 -16.98 -28.48
N GLY A 77 -17.27 -16.68 -27.86
CA GLY A 77 -17.40 -16.38 -26.45
C GLY A 77 -17.47 -17.62 -25.57
N ILE A 78 -17.02 -17.49 -24.31
CA ILE A 78 -17.22 -18.55 -23.29
C ILE A 78 -18.63 -18.38 -22.72
N ILE A 79 -19.57 -19.30 -23.04
CA ILE A 79 -21.02 -19.16 -22.72
C ILE A 79 -21.27 -18.84 -21.23
N ARG A 80 -20.53 -19.47 -20.31
CA ARG A 80 -20.68 -19.24 -18.84
C ARG A 80 -20.33 -17.83 -18.39
N TYR A 81 -19.60 -17.06 -19.21
CA TYR A 81 -19.24 -15.66 -18.96
C TYR A 81 -19.88 -14.70 -19.97
N SER A 82 -20.95 -15.16 -20.67
CA SER A 82 -21.62 -14.34 -21.68
C SER A 82 -21.93 -12.94 -21.18
N SER A 83 -21.49 -11.96 -21.96
CA SER A 83 -21.65 -10.54 -21.71
C SER A 83 -22.76 -9.95 -22.57
N PHE A 84 -23.17 -8.72 -22.28
CA PHE A 84 -24.10 -7.98 -23.17
C PHE A 84 -23.57 -7.85 -24.60
N VAL A 85 -22.24 -7.80 -24.77
CA VAL A 85 -21.59 -7.74 -26.10
C VAL A 85 -21.85 -9.02 -26.87
N ASP A 86 -21.82 -10.18 -26.25
CA ASP A 86 -22.06 -11.47 -26.89
C ASP A 86 -23.53 -11.61 -27.31
N LEU A 87 -24.46 -11.14 -26.48
CA LEU A 87 -25.89 -11.10 -26.82
C LEU A 87 -26.15 -10.17 -28.01
N ARG A 88 -25.52 -9.00 -28.04
CA ARG A 88 -25.61 -8.06 -29.18
C ARG A 88 -25.08 -8.69 -30.47
N ARG A 89 -23.99 -9.46 -30.43
CA ARG A 89 -23.46 -10.19 -31.61
C ARG A 89 -24.45 -11.19 -32.15
N VAL A 90 -25.17 -11.92 -31.28
CA VAL A 90 -26.23 -12.85 -31.70
C VAL A 90 -27.35 -12.10 -32.41
N VAL A 91 -27.85 -11.00 -31.83
CA VAL A 91 -28.91 -10.18 -32.44
C VAL A 91 -28.50 -9.66 -33.81
N LEU A 92 -27.29 -9.10 -33.96
CA LEU A 92 -26.80 -8.57 -35.23
C LEU A 92 -26.61 -9.67 -36.27
N ALA A 93 -26.11 -10.86 -35.87
CA ALA A 93 -25.98 -12.00 -36.77
C ALA A 93 -27.34 -12.46 -37.31
N MET A 94 -28.32 -12.57 -36.40
CA MET A 94 -29.67 -13.01 -36.78
C MET A 94 -30.43 -11.98 -37.62
N LEU A 95 -30.25 -10.68 -37.36
CA LEU A 95 -30.81 -9.60 -38.20
C LEU A 95 -30.24 -9.64 -39.60
N LEU A 96 -28.92 -9.78 -39.76
CA LEU A 96 -28.30 -9.92 -41.09
C LEU A 96 -28.83 -11.16 -41.81
N SER A 97 -28.88 -12.30 -41.11
CA SER A 97 -29.37 -13.56 -41.65
C SER A 97 -30.86 -13.47 -42.07
N LEU A 98 -31.69 -12.77 -41.29
CA LEU A 98 -33.10 -12.51 -41.62
C LEU A 98 -33.24 -11.70 -42.93
N ILE A 99 -32.47 -10.62 -43.09
CA ILE A 99 -32.50 -9.79 -44.30
C ILE A 99 -32.16 -10.63 -45.53
N VAL A 100 -31.12 -11.47 -45.43
CA VAL A 100 -30.73 -12.35 -46.55
C VAL A 100 -31.77 -13.44 -46.79
N ALA A 101 -32.38 -13.99 -45.74
CA ALA A 101 -33.44 -14.99 -45.84
C ALA A 101 -34.71 -14.43 -46.52
N GLU A 102 -35.12 -13.22 -46.19
CA GLU A 102 -36.24 -12.54 -46.83
C GLU A 102 -35.94 -12.23 -48.31
N ALA A 103 -34.73 -11.83 -48.65
CA ALA A 103 -34.31 -11.66 -50.04
C ALA A 103 -34.34 -13.00 -50.82
N MET A 104 -33.89 -14.09 -50.20
CA MET A 104 -33.93 -15.42 -50.80
C MET A 104 -35.36 -15.95 -50.93
N HIS A 105 -36.22 -15.65 -49.96
CA HIS A 105 -37.66 -15.96 -50.04
C HIS A 105 -38.28 -15.38 -51.32
N TYR A 106 -37.98 -14.11 -51.66
CA TYR A 106 -38.42 -13.47 -52.87
C TYR A 106 -37.96 -14.24 -54.12
N VAL A 107 -36.70 -14.70 -54.13
CA VAL A 107 -36.15 -15.52 -55.25
C VAL A 107 -36.86 -16.87 -55.35
N VAL A 108 -37.04 -17.60 -54.21
CA VAL A 108 -37.74 -18.90 -54.17
C VAL A 108 -39.18 -18.76 -54.64
N TYR A 109 -39.86 -17.66 -54.34
CA TYR A 109 -41.25 -17.41 -54.77
C TYR A 109 -41.38 -17.15 -56.24
N HIS A 110 -40.44 -16.43 -56.88
CA HIS A 110 -40.52 -16.06 -58.31
C HIS A 110 -39.96 -17.13 -59.24
N TRP A 111 -39.07 -17.99 -58.84
CA TRP A 111 -38.41 -18.99 -59.68
C TRP A 111 -38.96 -20.40 -59.50
N ASP A 112 -40.07 -20.57 -58.81
CA ASP A 112 -40.79 -21.82 -58.57
C ASP A 112 -39.95 -23.01 -58.19
N LEU A 113 -39.01 -22.77 -57.24
CA LEU A 113 -38.10 -23.77 -56.70
C LEU A 113 -38.84 -24.76 -55.78
N GLU A 114 -38.47 -26.04 -55.81
CA GLU A 114 -39.04 -27.12 -54.96
C GLU A 114 -38.72 -26.97 -53.47
N PHE A 115 -39.15 -25.84 -52.85
CA PHE A 115 -39.04 -25.56 -51.42
C PHE A 115 -40.42 -25.18 -50.84
N VAL A 116 -40.60 -25.36 -49.52
CA VAL A 116 -41.83 -24.87 -48.88
C VAL A 116 -41.86 -23.35 -48.97
N ARG A 117 -42.92 -22.82 -49.60
CA ARG A 117 -43.15 -21.37 -49.68
C ARG A 117 -43.61 -20.83 -48.34
N LEU A 118 -42.66 -20.39 -47.51
CA LEU A 118 -42.97 -19.74 -46.26
C LEU A 118 -43.38 -18.28 -46.52
N GLN A 119 -44.32 -17.77 -45.74
CA GLN A 119 -44.64 -16.33 -45.80
C GLN A 119 -43.54 -15.53 -45.07
N GLY A 120 -43.23 -14.31 -45.51
CA GLY A 120 -42.21 -13.47 -44.86
C GLY A 120 -42.44 -13.31 -43.34
N ARG A 121 -43.72 -13.15 -42.90
CA ARG A 121 -44.05 -13.13 -41.46
C ARG A 121 -43.70 -14.44 -40.72
N GLN A 122 -43.70 -15.59 -41.37
CA GLN A 122 -43.27 -16.87 -40.78
C GLN A 122 -41.76 -16.92 -40.65
N ILE A 123 -41.04 -16.44 -41.68
CA ILE A 123 -39.56 -16.34 -41.64
C ILE A 123 -39.15 -15.39 -40.50
N ALA A 124 -39.74 -14.20 -40.44
CA ALA A 124 -39.47 -13.24 -39.38
C ALA A 124 -39.74 -13.82 -37.97
N ALA A 125 -40.86 -14.55 -37.79
CA ALA A 125 -41.19 -15.22 -36.55
C ALA A 125 -40.16 -16.32 -36.19
N MET A 126 -39.70 -17.12 -37.17
CA MET A 126 -38.67 -18.15 -36.95
C MET A 126 -37.35 -17.54 -36.47
N TYR A 127 -36.91 -16.46 -37.09
CA TYR A 127 -35.67 -15.75 -36.67
C TYR A 127 -35.83 -15.08 -35.32
N LEU A 128 -37.00 -14.51 -35.00
CA LEU A 128 -37.27 -13.92 -33.69
C LEU A 128 -37.20 -14.98 -32.57
N VAL A 129 -37.90 -16.11 -32.76
CA VAL A 129 -37.90 -17.21 -31.77
C VAL A 129 -36.50 -17.80 -31.60
N ALA A 130 -35.75 -17.99 -32.70
CA ALA A 130 -34.39 -18.48 -32.65
C ALA A 130 -33.47 -17.52 -31.88
N THR A 131 -33.59 -16.20 -32.10
CA THR A 131 -32.80 -15.19 -31.40
C THR A 131 -33.09 -15.22 -29.92
N ILE A 132 -34.37 -15.23 -29.52
CA ILE A 132 -34.78 -15.35 -28.11
C ILE A 132 -34.27 -16.66 -27.51
N GLY A 133 -34.38 -17.78 -28.23
CA GLY A 133 -33.91 -19.09 -27.79
C GLY A 133 -32.38 -19.11 -27.49
N MET A 134 -31.59 -18.56 -28.41
CA MET A 134 -30.13 -18.45 -28.23
C MET A 134 -29.74 -17.54 -27.08
N MET A 135 -30.42 -16.40 -26.91
CA MET A 135 -30.21 -15.49 -25.76
C MET A 135 -30.60 -16.17 -24.47
N ALA A 136 -31.78 -16.80 -24.40
CA ALA A 136 -32.26 -17.52 -23.22
C ALA A 136 -31.29 -18.66 -22.83
N PHE A 137 -30.80 -19.43 -23.79
CA PHE A 137 -29.82 -20.49 -23.55
C PHE A 137 -28.55 -19.95 -22.94
N ARG A 138 -27.99 -18.82 -23.44
CA ARG A 138 -26.79 -18.21 -22.87
C ARG A 138 -27.02 -17.69 -21.46
N ILE A 139 -28.13 -17.01 -21.22
CA ILE A 139 -28.50 -16.49 -19.88
C ILE A 139 -28.72 -17.65 -18.90
N LEU A 140 -29.45 -18.69 -19.31
CA LEU A 140 -29.72 -19.87 -18.48
C LEU A 140 -28.42 -20.59 -18.10
N THR A 141 -27.54 -20.84 -19.07
CA THR A 141 -26.25 -21.50 -18.84
C THR A 141 -25.39 -20.72 -17.86
N LYS A 142 -25.35 -19.38 -18.00
CA LYS A 142 -24.65 -18.50 -17.05
C LYS A 142 -25.27 -18.58 -15.66
N SER A 143 -26.60 -18.49 -15.54
CA SER A 143 -27.29 -18.53 -14.25
C SER A 143 -27.12 -19.88 -13.53
N VAL A 144 -27.21 -21.00 -14.27
CA VAL A 144 -26.97 -22.34 -13.72
C VAL A 144 -25.52 -22.47 -13.24
N TYR A 145 -24.55 -21.97 -14.01
CA TYR A 145 -23.16 -21.98 -13.60
C TYR A 145 -22.95 -21.15 -12.34
N GLU A 146 -23.50 -19.94 -12.27
CA GLU A 146 -23.43 -19.08 -11.09
C GLU A 146 -24.04 -19.75 -9.85
N VAL A 147 -25.16 -20.47 -9.97
CA VAL A 147 -25.81 -21.17 -8.86
C VAL A 147 -25.03 -22.41 -8.40
N LEU A 148 -24.55 -23.25 -9.35
CA LEU A 148 -23.85 -24.49 -9.00
C LEU A 148 -22.45 -24.25 -8.42
N PHE A 149 -21.79 -23.15 -8.80
CA PHE A 149 -20.44 -22.81 -8.31
C PHE A 149 -20.39 -21.76 -7.21
N THR A 150 -21.52 -21.18 -6.80
CA THR A 150 -21.63 -20.44 -5.55
C THR A 150 -21.65 -21.41 -4.36
N THR A 151 -20.51 -22.05 -4.09
CA THR A 151 -20.32 -22.68 -2.79
C THR A 151 -20.31 -21.57 -1.73
N ASP A 152 -21.20 -21.64 -0.75
CA ASP A 152 -21.34 -20.75 0.43
C ASP A 152 -20.12 -20.80 1.37
N LYS A 153 -18.94 -21.21 0.88
CA LYS A 153 -17.71 -21.42 1.65
C LYS A 153 -16.82 -20.18 1.80
N GLY A 154 -17.22 -19.02 1.24
CA GLY A 154 -16.47 -17.78 1.37
C GLY A 154 -16.73 -17.05 2.69
N ILE A 155 -15.80 -16.16 3.08
CA ILE A 155 -15.94 -15.26 4.23
C ILE A 155 -17.05 -14.25 3.93
N ARG A 156 -18.12 -14.24 4.73
CA ARG A 156 -19.23 -13.28 4.58
C ARG A 156 -18.74 -11.86 4.79
N THR A 157 -18.95 -10.99 3.80
CA THR A 157 -18.21 -9.74 3.68
C THR A 157 -19.14 -8.60 3.30
N PHE A 158 -18.89 -7.43 3.88
CA PHE A 158 -19.40 -6.15 3.39
C PHE A 158 -18.29 -5.41 2.63
N ILE A 159 -18.68 -4.53 1.70
CA ILE A 159 -17.77 -3.59 1.03
C ILE A 159 -18.09 -2.17 1.54
N TYR A 160 -17.09 -1.48 2.06
CA TYR A 160 -17.19 -0.07 2.41
C TYR A 160 -16.91 0.80 1.18
N GLY A 161 -17.97 1.48 0.69
CA GLY A 161 -17.96 2.30 -0.52
C GLY A 161 -18.88 1.76 -1.61
N VAL A 162 -19.69 2.66 -2.20
CA VAL A 162 -20.77 2.35 -3.17
C VAL A 162 -20.54 2.91 -4.57
N LYS A 163 -19.48 3.72 -4.78
CA LYS A 163 -19.10 4.28 -6.06
C LYS A 163 -18.21 3.30 -6.86
N ASP A 164 -17.64 3.75 -7.96
CA ASP A 164 -16.88 2.93 -8.91
C ASP A 164 -15.84 1.99 -8.27
N GLY A 165 -15.11 2.45 -7.27
CA GLY A 165 -14.16 1.62 -6.53
C GLY A 165 -14.82 0.45 -5.77
N GLY A 166 -15.99 0.66 -5.16
CA GLY A 166 -16.76 -0.40 -4.50
C GLY A 166 -17.36 -1.39 -5.48
N VAL A 167 -17.87 -0.90 -6.61
CA VAL A 167 -18.39 -1.74 -7.71
C VAL A 167 -17.26 -2.56 -8.34
N GLY A 168 -16.11 -1.95 -8.58
CA GLY A 168 -14.93 -2.64 -9.09
C GLY A 168 -14.47 -3.77 -8.17
N LEU A 169 -14.38 -3.49 -6.87
CA LEU A 169 -14.02 -4.48 -5.86
C LEU A 169 -15.04 -5.63 -5.78
N ALA A 170 -16.34 -5.32 -5.85
CA ALA A 170 -17.40 -6.33 -5.87
C ALA A 170 -17.32 -7.25 -7.10
N LYS A 171 -17.00 -6.69 -8.27
CA LYS A 171 -16.76 -7.49 -9.50
C LYS A 171 -15.56 -8.40 -9.34
N SER A 172 -14.45 -7.88 -8.81
CA SER A 172 -13.21 -8.64 -8.58
C SER A 172 -13.46 -9.85 -7.67
N ILE A 173 -14.03 -9.66 -6.47
CA ILE A 173 -14.27 -10.77 -5.54
C ILE A 173 -15.31 -11.79 -6.04
N ARG A 174 -16.23 -11.38 -6.92
CA ARG A 174 -17.18 -12.30 -7.55
C ARG A 174 -16.55 -13.15 -8.65
N SER A 175 -15.51 -12.64 -9.31
CA SER A 175 -14.78 -13.35 -10.36
C SER A 175 -13.70 -14.31 -9.82
N ASP A 176 -13.34 -14.19 -8.55
CA ASP A 176 -12.34 -15.07 -7.92
C ASP A 176 -12.81 -16.53 -7.85
N VAL A 177 -11.93 -17.45 -8.26
CA VAL A 177 -12.17 -18.90 -8.16
C VAL A 177 -10.92 -19.55 -7.54
N PRO A 178 -11.03 -20.18 -6.38
CA PRO A 178 -12.18 -20.26 -5.48
C PRO A 178 -12.51 -18.93 -4.79
N ARG A 179 -13.79 -18.69 -4.50
CA ARG A 179 -14.24 -17.46 -3.84
C ARG A 179 -13.74 -17.40 -2.41
N LYS A 180 -12.85 -16.44 -2.12
CA LYS A 180 -12.37 -16.14 -0.76
C LYS A 180 -13.42 -15.36 0.04
N PHE A 181 -14.12 -14.42 -0.61
CA PHE A 181 -15.10 -13.52 -0.01
C PHE A 181 -16.49 -13.73 -0.60
N LEU A 182 -17.52 -13.69 0.27
CA LEU A 182 -18.93 -13.77 -0.10
C LEU A 182 -19.61 -12.44 0.21
N LEU A 183 -19.87 -11.63 -0.82
CA LEU A 183 -20.53 -10.33 -0.67
C LEU A 183 -21.95 -10.50 -0.11
N LYS A 184 -22.30 -9.73 0.93
CA LYS A 184 -23.60 -9.70 1.59
C LYS A 184 -24.17 -8.29 1.74
N GLY A 185 -23.44 -7.25 1.29
CA GLY A 185 -23.90 -5.87 1.30
C GLY A 185 -22.78 -4.86 1.15
N PHE A 186 -23.20 -3.61 1.12
CA PHE A 186 -22.32 -2.45 1.06
C PHE A 186 -22.55 -1.56 2.27
N ILE A 187 -21.52 -0.83 2.68
CA ILE A 187 -21.60 0.18 3.75
C ILE A 187 -21.36 1.56 3.15
N ALA A 188 -22.19 2.53 3.53
CA ALA A 188 -22.10 3.92 3.09
C ALA A 188 -22.45 4.90 4.20
N HIS A 189 -22.11 6.19 4.02
CA HIS A 189 -22.50 7.28 4.93
C HIS A 189 -23.68 8.09 4.42
N ASP A 190 -24.00 7.98 3.13
CA ASP A 190 -25.03 8.79 2.49
C ASP A 190 -26.42 8.25 2.82
N PRO A 191 -27.29 9.04 3.54
CA PRO A 191 -28.63 8.60 3.91
C PRO A 191 -29.53 8.34 2.70
N ASP A 192 -29.32 9.03 1.57
CA ASP A 192 -30.20 8.98 0.39
C ASP A 192 -30.14 7.62 -0.33
N ILE A 193 -29.13 6.82 -0.03
CA ILE A 193 -28.96 5.49 -0.61
C ILE A 193 -29.24 4.34 0.36
N LYS A 194 -29.73 4.65 1.56
CA LYS A 194 -30.10 3.64 2.58
C LYS A 194 -31.09 2.63 2.01
N GLY A 195 -30.77 1.35 2.17
CA GLY A 195 -31.64 0.25 1.77
C GLY A 195 -31.77 0.03 0.27
N ARG A 196 -31.14 0.84 -0.59
CA ARG A 196 -31.05 0.59 -2.03
C ARG A 196 -30.24 -0.69 -2.31
N ILE A 197 -30.49 -1.26 -3.47
CA ILE A 197 -29.80 -2.48 -3.93
C ILE A 197 -28.72 -2.11 -4.93
N LEU A 198 -27.48 -2.51 -4.66
CA LEU A 198 -26.35 -2.37 -5.57
C LEU A 198 -25.81 -3.76 -5.90
N MET A 199 -25.72 -4.10 -7.18
CA MET A 199 -25.28 -5.43 -7.66
C MET A 199 -26.00 -6.62 -6.95
N GLY A 200 -27.29 -6.46 -6.64
CA GLY A 200 -28.10 -7.51 -5.96
C GLY A 200 -27.99 -7.55 -4.45
N GLU A 201 -27.17 -6.70 -3.83
CA GLU A 201 -26.97 -6.64 -2.36
C GLU A 201 -27.42 -5.30 -1.79
N LYS A 202 -27.89 -5.30 -0.54
CA LYS A 202 -28.38 -4.10 0.15
C LYS A 202 -27.24 -3.17 0.58
N ILE A 203 -27.54 -1.86 0.64
CA ILE A 203 -26.66 -0.84 1.19
C ILE A 203 -27.10 -0.53 2.62
N TYR A 204 -26.14 -0.59 3.55
CA TYR A 204 -26.29 -0.29 4.98
C TYR A 204 -25.59 1.03 5.30
N LEU A 205 -26.11 1.79 6.26
CA LEU A 205 -25.47 3.03 6.71
C LEU A 205 -24.54 2.78 7.89
N VAL A 206 -23.58 3.69 8.07
CA VAL A 206 -22.78 3.80 9.29
C VAL A 206 -23.65 4.49 10.36
N ASP A 207 -24.56 3.74 10.94
CA ASP A 207 -25.45 4.17 12.02
C ASP A 207 -25.38 3.20 13.20
N ASP A 208 -26.16 3.45 14.25
CA ASP A 208 -26.15 2.65 15.48
C ASP A 208 -26.66 1.21 15.25
N ASN A 209 -27.41 0.99 14.17
CA ASN A 209 -27.95 -0.33 13.80
C ASN A 209 -26.96 -1.17 12.97
N LEU A 210 -25.84 -0.60 12.52
CA LEU A 210 -24.86 -1.34 11.71
C LEU A 210 -24.32 -2.56 12.45
N ALA A 211 -24.08 -2.45 13.74
CA ALA A 211 -23.61 -3.55 14.58
C ALA A 211 -24.60 -4.74 14.61
N GLU A 212 -25.91 -4.48 14.62
CA GLU A 212 -26.95 -5.49 14.57
C GLU A 212 -27.00 -6.20 13.21
N HIS A 213 -26.89 -5.44 12.13
CA HIS A 213 -26.83 -5.99 10.77
C HIS A 213 -25.61 -6.89 10.56
N ILE A 214 -24.43 -6.48 11.05
CA ILE A 214 -23.20 -7.28 11.01
C ILE A 214 -23.39 -8.61 11.74
N LYS A 215 -23.99 -8.61 12.94
CA LYS A 215 -24.28 -9.82 13.72
C LYS A 215 -25.32 -10.70 13.04
N ALA A 216 -26.44 -10.14 12.59
CA ALA A 216 -27.55 -10.86 11.97
C ALA A 216 -27.10 -11.58 10.67
N LEU A 217 -26.30 -10.94 9.84
CA LEU A 217 -25.78 -11.50 8.60
C LEU A 217 -24.50 -12.31 8.80
N ARG A 218 -23.98 -12.39 10.03
CA ARG A 218 -22.73 -13.07 10.40
C ARG A 218 -21.55 -12.61 9.53
N ILE A 219 -21.42 -11.31 9.38
CA ILE A 219 -20.32 -10.72 8.62
C ILE A 219 -19.02 -10.93 9.39
N LYS A 220 -18.01 -11.45 8.71
CA LYS A 220 -16.68 -11.72 9.27
C LYS A 220 -15.59 -10.82 8.70
N ALA A 221 -15.85 -10.17 7.56
CA ALA A 221 -14.89 -9.27 6.94
C ALA A 221 -15.56 -8.01 6.38
N VAL A 222 -14.79 -6.93 6.32
CA VAL A 222 -15.13 -5.71 5.58
C VAL A 222 -13.98 -5.39 4.63
N LEU A 223 -14.31 -5.17 3.37
CA LEU A 223 -13.35 -4.75 2.35
C LEU A 223 -13.51 -3.26 2.11
N VAL A 224 -12.45 -2.50 2.31
CA VAL A 224 -12.45 -1.05 2.10
C VAL A 224 -12.12 -0.77 0.64
N SER A 225 -13.00 -0.04 -0.04
CA SER A 225 -12.76 0.42 -1.42
C SER A 225 -11.55 1.35 -1.47
N PRO A 226 -10.65 1.25 -2.47
CA PRO A 226 -9.45 2.10 -2.57
C PRO A 226 -9.74 3.59 -2.44
N LEU A 227 -10.81 4.06 -3.08
CA LEU A 227 -11.26 5.47 -3.03
C LEU A 227 -11.83 5.92 -1.69
N GLN A 228 -12.01 5.00 -0.74
CA GLN A 228 -12.53 5.29 0.61
C GLN A 228 -11.49 5.04 1.71
N ASN A 229 -10.25 4.71 1.37
CA ASN A 229 -9.19 4.42 2.33
C ASN A 229 -8.98 5.57 3.33
N GLU A 230 -8.88 6.80 2.84
CA GLU A 230 -8.67 7.99 3.67
C GLU A 230 -9.87 8.25 4.60
N ARG A 231 -11.09 8.20 4.02
CA ARG A 231 -12.31 8.38 4.82
C ARG A 231 -12.45 7.31 5.90
N PHE A 232 -12.12 6.07 5.58
CA PHE A 232 -12.13 4.97 6.55
C PHE A 232 -11.13 5.18 7.68
N ARG A 233 -9.92 5.67 7.38
CA ARG A 233 -8.89 6.01 8.39
C ARG A 233 -9.34 7.10 9.36
N ASN A 234 -10.15 8.04 8.89
CA ASN A 234 -10.69 9.14 9.70
C ASN A 234 -12.01 8.78 10.42
N ASP A 235 -12.61 7.63 10.16
CA ASP A 235 -13.88 7.20 10.74
C ASP A 235 -13.67 6.29 11.97
N ALA A 236 -13.32 6.91 13.09
CA ALA A 236 -13.10 6.20 14.35
C ALA A 236 -14.35 5.40 14.81
N LYS A 237 -15.57 5.94 14.57
CA LYS A 237 -16.84 5.29 14.97
C LYS A 237 -17.02 3.96 14.24
N LEU A 238 -16.82 3.95 12.92
CA LEU A 238 -16.92 2.72 12.11
C LEU A 238 -15.85 1.71 12.50
N GLN A 239 -14.60 2.17 12.65
CA GLN A 239 -13.50 1.31 13.10
C GLN A 239 -13.81 0.64 14.44
N ASP A 240 -14.27 1.41 15.43
CA ASP A 240 -14.60 0.88 16.76
C ASP A 240 -15.74 -0.13 16.72
N ILE A 241 -16.78 0.08 15.89
CA ILE A 241 -17.86 -0.89 15.67
C ILE A 241 -17.29 -2.20 15.11
N LEU A 242 -16.53 -2.14 14.02
CA LEU A 242 -15.98 -3.32 13.37
C LEU A 242 -15.02 -4.10 14.28
N LEU A 243 -14.10 -3.39 14.94
CA LEU A 243 -13.14 -3.99 15.86
C LEU A 243 -13.80 -4.62 17.10
N SER A 244 -14.85 -3.97 17.65
CA SER A 244 -15.59 -4.52 18.80
C SER A 244 -16.31 -5.82 18.49
N LEU A 245 -16.67 -6.05 17.22
CA LEU A 245 -17.34 -7.24 16.73
C LEU A 245 -16.38 -8.32 16.20
N GLY A 246 -15.05 -8.07 16.22
CA GLY A 246 -14.05 -8.99 15.71
C GLY A 246 -14.12 -9.19 14.20
N VAL A 247 -14.56 -8.17 13.46
CA VAL A 247 -14.64 -8.20 12.00
C VAL A 247 -13.26 -7.91 11.42
N GLN A 248 -12.76 -8.80 10.56
CA GLN A 248 -11.52 -8.58 9.83
C GLN A 248 -11.70 -7.46 8.80
N ILE A 249 -10.73 -6.57 8.70
CA ILE A 249 -10.78 -5.46 7.77
C ILE A 249 -9.67 -5.66 6.73
N PHE A 250 -10.05 -5.54 5.46
CA PHE A 250 -9.11 -5.63 4.34
C PHE A 250 -9.13 -4.33 3.56
N MET A 251 -7.94 -3.81 3.28
CA MET A 251 -7.75 -2.64 2.43
C MET A 251 -6.90 -3.00 1.22
N SER A 252 -7.12 -2.30 0.12
CA SER A 252 -6.21 -2.36 -1.00
C SER A 252 -4.95 -1.58 -0.65
N SER A 253 -3.78 -2.13 -0.91
CA SER A 253 -2.53 -1.38 -0.79
C SER A 253 -2.56 -0.21 -1.79
N ALA A 254 -2.54 1.02 -1.28
CA ALA A 254 -2.54 2.24 -2.10
C ALA A 254 -1.19 2.50 -2.81
N GLU A 255 -0.19 1.66 -2.58
CA GLU A 255 1.19 1.85 -3.01
C GLU A 255 1.65 0.73 -3.97
N LYS A 256 1.11 0.74 -5.19
CA LYS A 256 1.91 0.35 -6.35
C LYS A 256 1.69 1.41 -7.42
N GLU A 257 2.66 2.32 -7.50
CA GLU A 257 2.88 3.15 -8.67
C GLU A 257 2.89 2.26 -9.91
N TRP A 258 2.31 2.77 -10.97
CA TRP A 258 2.19 2.18 -12.30
C TRP A 258 3.50 1.51 -12.77
N THR A 259 3.60 0.22 -12.61
CA THR A 259 4.52 -0.60 -13.41
C THR A 259 3.74 -1.18 -14.59
N GLN A 260 4.18 -0.90 -15.80
CA GLN A 260 3.49 -1.13 -17.07
C GLN A 260 3.19 -2.61 -17.43
N ASN A 261 3.39 -3.58 -16.54
CA ASN A 261 3.37 -5.01 -16.87
C ASN A 261 2.60 -5.93 -15.91
N GLU A 262 1.68 -5.44 -15.08
CA GLU A 262 0.85 -6.34 -14.25
C GLU A 262 -0.63 -6.32 -14.67
N ASP A 263 -1.21 -7.53 -14.76
CA ASP A 263 -2.62 -7.79 -15.08
C ASP A 263 -3.56 -6.99 -14.15
N TYR A 264 -4.29 -6.05 -14.70
CA TYR A 264 -5.23 -5.13 -14.03
C TYR A 264 -6.43 -5.80 -13.35
N THR A 265 -6.46 -7.13 -13.25
CA THR A 265 -7.65 -7.88 -12.83
C THR A 265 -7.69 -8.29 -11.36
N LYS A 266 -6.60 -8.13 -10.59
CA LYS A 266 -6.58 -8.57 -9.19
C LYS A 266 -6.19 -7.44 -8.25
N VAL A 267 -7.20 -6.85 -7.59
CA VAL A 267 -6.98 -5.98 -6.43
C VAL A 267 -6.36 -6.81 -5.31
N GLN A 268 -5.09 -6.57 -4.98
CA GLN A 268 -4.45 -7.22 -3.85
C GLN A 268 -5.02 -6.64 -2.56
N LEU A 269 -5.86 -7.42 -1.88
CA LEU A 269 -6.40 -7.08 -0.57
C LEU A 269 -5.45 -7.58 0.51
N LYS A 270 -4.94 -6.65 1.31
CA LYS A 270 -4.14 -6.91 2.50
C LYS A 270 -5.04 -6.77 3.74
N GLU A 271 -4.90 -7.68 4.70
CA GLU A 271 -5.50 -7.48 6.02
C GLU A 271 -4.90 -6.24 6.67
N ILE A 272 -5.76 -5.42 7.26
CA ILE A 272 -5.38 -4.13 7.81
C ILE A 272 -4.40 -4.30 8.97
N SER A 273 -3.34 -3.52 8.95
CA SER A 273 -2.41 -3.36 10.06
C SER A 273 -2.82 -2.15 10.93
N ILE A 274 -2.24 -2.02 12.10
CA ILE A 274 -2.53 -0.87 12.99
C ILE A 274 -2.11 0.45 12.35
N GLU A 275 -1.06 0.43 11.55
CA GLU A 275 -0.57 1.58 10.80
C GLU A 275 -1.61 2.11 9.82
N ASP A 276 -2.43 1.22 9.27
CA ASP A 276 -3.50 1.58 8.31
C ASP A 276 -4.71 2.24 8.97
N LEU A 277 -4.86 2.11 10.31
CA LEU A 277 -5.96 2.70 11.09
C LEU A 277 -5.66 4.11 11.61
N LEU A 278 -4.43 4.56 11.54
CA LEU A 278 -4.09 5.89 12.05
C LEU A 278 -4.48 6.97 11.04
N PRO A 279 -5.14 8.07 11.49
CA PRO A 279 -5.47 9.20 10.63
C PRO A 279 -4.21 9.81 10.02
N ARG A 280 -4.21 10.06 8.70
CA ARG A 280 -3.05 10.61 7.97
C ARG A 280 -3.48 11.44 6.79
N ASP A 281 -2.70 12.48 6.53
CA ASP A 281 -2.72 13.22 5.29
C ASP A 281 -1.68 12.60 4.32
N GLN A 282 -1.98 12.57 3.04
CA GLN A 282 -0.99 12.16 2.05
C GLN A 282 0.11 13.22 1.95
N ILE A 283 1.37 12.78 1.98
CA ILE A 283 2.53 13.64 1.79
C ILE A 283 2.88 13.66 0.30
N ASN A 284 2.69 14.82 -0.32
CA ASN A 284 3.10 15.07 -1.69
C ASN A 284 4.48 15.74 -1.67
N VAL A 285 5.44 15.18 -2.38
CA VAL A 285 6.80 15.71 -2.53
C VAL A 285 7.08 16.06 -3.99
N ASP A 286 8.02 16.97 -4.23
CA ASP A 286 8.47 17.31 -5.58
C ASP A 286 9.41 16.23 -6.13
N MET A 287 8.80 15.23 -6.76
CA MET A 287 9.50 14.08 -7.34
C MET A 287 10.53 14.49 -8.41
N ASP A 288 10.28 15.55 -9.16
CA ASP A 288 11.17 16.02 -10.22
C ASP A 288 12.42 16.68 -9.63
N SER A 289 12.27 17.53 -8.64
CA SER A 289 13.40 18.17 -7.94
C SER A 289 14.25 17.14 -7.21
N ILE A 290 13.64 16.17 -6.52
CA ILE A 290 14.36 15.05 -5.90
C ILE A 290 15.10 14.23 -6.98
N GLY A 291 14.43 13.93 -8.09
CA GLY A 291 15.04 13.21 -9.21
C GLY A 291 16.24 13.93 -9.81
N ASN A 292 16.18 15.25 -9.97
CA ASN A 292 17.29 16.06 -10.45
C ASN A 292 18.49 16.05 -9.49
N LEU A 293 18.23 16.01 -8.18
CA LEU A 293 19.29 15.89 -7.17
C LEU A 293 20.01 14.54 -7.26
N LEU A 294 19.27 13.44 -7.37
CA LEU A 294 19.75 12.08 -7.10
C LEU A 294 20.17 11.30 -8.36
N ARG A 295 19.58 11.61 -9.52
CA ARG A 295 19.84 10.88 -10.76
C ARG A 295 21.31 11.00 -11.19
N ASN A 296 21.90 9.85 -11.54
CA ASN A 296 23.30 9.75 -11.97
C ASN A 296 24.32 10.28 -10.94
N LYS A 297 23.99 10.26 -9.63
CA LYS A 297 24.89 10.67 -8.55
C LYS A 297 25.36 9.46 -7.74
N LYS A 298 26.51 9.63 -7.08
CA LYS A 298 27.04 8.68 -6.10
C LYS A 298 26.51 9.04 -4.73
N ILE A 299 25.72 8.15 -4.15
CA ILE A 299 25.00 8.44 -2.91
C ILE A 299 25.43 7.47 -1.82
N MET A 300 25.88 8.01 -0.71
CA MET A 300 26.21 7.23 0.48
C MET A 300 25.06 7.29 1.48
N ILE A 301 24.70 6.12 2.02
CA ILE A 301 23.70 6.00 3.09
C ILE A 301 24.35 5.23 4.24
N THR A 302 24.50 5.89 5.39
CA THR A 302 24.98 5.23 6.62
C THR A 302 23.79 4.79 7.47
N GLY A 303 23.92 3.65 8.16
CA GLY A 303 22.78 3.01 8.81
C GLY A 303 21.78 2.42 7.79
N SER A 304 22.30 1.98 6.63
CA SER A 304 21.52 1.53 5.47
C SER A 304 20.64 0.31 5.74
N ALA A 305 20.94 -0.48 6.75
CA ALA A 305 20.16 -1.65 7.17
C ALA A 305 19.14 -1.36 8.28
N GLY A 306 19.16 -0.14 8.85
CA GLY A 306 18.15 0.34 9.78
C GLY A 306 16.80 0.62 9.13
N SER A 307 15.75 0.85 9.94
CA SER A 307 14.39 1.09 9.43
C SER A 307 14.30 2.32 8.51
N ILE A 308 14.96 3.44 8.86
CA ILE A 308 15.00 4.64 8.02
C ILE A 308 15.95 4.42 6.84
N GLY A 309 17.17 3.92 7.09
CA GLY A 309 18.18 3.75 6.05
C GLY A 309 17.73 2.80 4.94
N SER A 310 17.10 1.67 5.27
CA SER A 310 16.61 0.71 4.28
C SER A 310 15.49 1.28 3.39
N GLU A 311 14.62 2.09 3.97
CA GLU A 311 13.59 2.78 3.20
C GLU A 311 14.18 3.91 2.34
N MET A 312 15.15 4.65 2.85
CA MET A 312 15.92 5.61 2.05
C MET A 312 16.57 4.94 0.82
N VAL A 313 17.15 3.74 1.01
CA VAL A 313 17.70 2.95 -0.12
C VAL A 313 16.63 2.68 -1.17
N ARG A 314 15.44 2.20 -0.76
CA ARG A 314 14.32 1.93 -1.69
C ARG A 314 13.90 3.18 -2.46
N GLN A 315 13.67 4.28 -1.74
CA GLN A 315 13.18 5.51 -2.35
C GLN A 315 14.22 6.15 -3.28
N ILE A 316 15.48 6.16 -2.89
CA ILE A 316 16.57 6.70 -3.72
C ILE A 316 16.80 5.84 -4.98
N ALA A 317 16.67 4.51 -4.87
CA ALA A 317 16.84 3.61 -6.00
C ALA A 317 15.87 3.89 -7.17
N VAL A 318 14.64 4.35 -6.87
CA VAL A 318 13.66 4.75 -7.89
C VAL A 318 14.20 5.81 -8.84
N TYR A 319 15.07 6.71 -8.35
CA TYR A 319 15.64 7.82 -9.13
C TYR A 319 16.90 7.44 -9.95
N LYS A 320 17.30 6.16 -9.95
CA LYS A 320 18.43 5.62 -10.72
C LYS A 320 19.74 6.39 -10.46
N PRO A 321 20.27 6.35 -9.22
CA PRO A 321 21.59 6.89 -8.93
C PRO A 321 22.69 6.14 -9.71
N ALA A 322 23.84 6.78 -9.92
CA ALA A 322 24.99 6.13 -10.57
C ALA A 322 25.58 5.01 -9.71
N GLU A 323 25.74 5.26 -8.41
CA GLU A 323 26.23 4.27 -7.45
C GLU A 323 25.57 4.53 -6.08
N LEU A 324 25.27 3.45 -5.37
CA LEU A 324 24.85 3.48 -3.96
C LEU A 324 25.97 2.89 -3.09
N ILE A 325 26.40 3.64 -2.07
CA ILE A 325 27.39 3.23 -1.08
C ILE A 325 26.63 3.03 0.24
N LEU A 326 26.34 1.79 0.59
CA LEU A 326 25.46 1.40 1.68
C LEU A 326 26.28 0.87 2.85
N ILE A 327 26.30 1.60 3.97
CA ILE A 327 27.15 1.31 5.13
C ILE A 327 26.29 0.99 6.34
N ASP A 328 26.53 -0.15 6.96
CA ASP A 328 25.96 -0.52 8.25
C ASP A 328 26.94 -1.43 9.00
N GLN A 329 26.91 -1.38 10.34
CA GLN A 329 27.74 -2.28 11.15
C GLN A 329 27.10 -3.65 11.39
N ALA A 330 25.78 -3.76 11.19
CA ALA A 330 25.01 -4.99 11.41
C ALA A 330 25.05 -5.86 10.13
N GLU A 331 25.88 -6.93 10.16
CA GLU A 331 26.13 -7.77 8.98
C GLU A 331 24.85 -8.40 8.43
N THR A 332 24.08 -9.10 9.24
CA THR A 332 22.89 -9.85 8.80
C THR A 332 21.80 -8.93 8.20
N PRO A 333 21.40 -7.80 8.82
CA PRO A 333 20.52 -6.83 8.18
C PRO A 333 21.10 -6.24 6.90
N GLN A 334 22.42 -6.02 6.83
CA GLN A 334 23.10 -5.52 5.64
C GLN A 334 23.08 -6.54 4.49
N HIS A 335 23.14 -7.83 4.79
CA HIS A 335 22.96 -8.89 3.80
C HIS A 335 21.55 -8.82 3.17
N ASN A 336 20.51 -8.54 3.95
CA ASN A 336 19.16 -8.37 3.43
C ASN A 336 19.07 -7.18 2.45
N ILE A 337 19.76 -6.08 2.73
CA ILE A 337 19.87 -4.94 1.81
C ILE A 337 20.55 -5.35 0.49
N ARG A 338 21.60 -6.16 0.58
CA ARG A 338 22.27 -6.71 -0.60
C ARG A 338 21.33 -7.54 -1.47
N LEU A 339 20.56 -8.44 -0.86
CA LEU A 339 19.57 -9.25 -1.57
C LEU A 339 18.48 -8.38 -2.20
N MET A 340 17.96 -7.41 -1.47
CA MET A 340 16.97 -6.46 -1.97
C MET A 340 17.49 -5.74 -3.23
N MET A 341 18.71 -5.20 -3.20
CA MET A 341 19.31 -4.53 -4.36
C MET A 341 19.49 -5.47 -5.56
N GLN A 342 19.89 -6.72 -5.31
CA GLN A 342 20.09 -7.71 -6.38
C GLN A 342 18.77 -8.12 -7.06
N PHE A 343 17.66 -8.22 -6.31
CA PHE A 343 16.39 -8.69 -6.83
C PHE A 343 15.49 -7.57 -7.35
N GLU A 344 15.44 -6.44 -6.67
CA GLU A 344 14.52 -5.34 -7.00
C GLU A 344 15.15 -4.30 -7.94
N TRP A 345 16.47 -4.06 -7.83
CA TRP A 345 17.19 -3.06 -8.64
C TRP A 345 18.54 -3.58 -9.17
N PRO A 346 18.53 -4.65 -10.00
CA PRO A 346 19.76 -5.28 -10.50
C PRO A 346 20.65 -4.35 -11.36
N ASP A 347 20.04 -3.33 -11.97
CA ASP A 347 20.74 -2.36 -12.83
C ASP A 347 21.48 -1.28 -12.05
N ILE A 348 21.27 -1.15 -10.74
CA ILE A 348 21.92 -0.13 -9.91
C ILE A 348 23.19 -0.72 -9.29
N LYS A 349 24.30 -0.05 -9.49
CA LYS A 349 25.56 -0.42 -8.85
C LYS A 349 25.52 -0.08 -7.37
N ALA A 350 25.31 -1.10 -6.52
CA ALA A 350 25.24 -0.95 -5.08
C ALA A 350 26.41 -1.66 -4.37
N HIS A 351 27.09 -0.92 -3.50
CA HIS A 351 28.18 -1.42 -2.66
C HIS A 351 27.68 -1.55 -1.22
N THR A 352 27.36 -2.77 -0.79
CA THR A 352 26.96 -3.06 0.59
C THR A 352 28.20 -3.32 1.44
N ILE A 353 28.48 -2.45 2.39
CA ILE A 353 29.71 -2.45 3.19
C ILE A 353 29.36 -2.62 4.66
N VAL A 354 29.96 -3.64 5.29
CA VAL A 354 29.86 -3.82 6.74
C VAL A 354 31.00 -3.04 7.39
N ALA A 355 30.63 -1.96 8.08
CA ALA A 355 31.61 -1.11 8.79
C ALA A 355 30.90 -0.22 9.84
N SER A 356 31.61 0.08 10.94
CA SER A 356 31.18 1.09 11.89
C SER A 356 31.57 2.49 11.41
N ILE A 357 30.66 3.45 11.57
CA ILE A 357 30.93 4.87 11.28
C ILE A 357 31.98 5.49 12.22
N SER A 358 32.21 4.91 13.40
CA SER A 358 33.22 5.35 14.35
C SER A 358 34.64 4.89 14.00
N ASN A 359 34.79 3.98 13.02
CA ASN A 359 36.11 3.57 12.52
C ASN A 359 36.60 4.56 11.46
N GLN A 360 37.31 5.58 11.89
CA GLN A 360 37.77 6.68 11.03
C GLN A 360 38.62 6.21 9.86
N GLU A 361 39.58 5.30 10.08
CA GLU A 361 40.46 4.81 9.01
C GLU A 361 39.67 4.06 7.91
N ARG A 362 38.73 3.24 8.34
CA ARG A 362 37.86 2.50 7.41
C ARG A 362 36.94 3.44 6.64
N MET A 363 36.34 4.43 7.31
CA MET A 363 35.49 5.43 6.66
C MET A 363 36.29 6.28 5.68
N GLU A 364 37.48 6.73 6.04
CA GLU A 364 38.35 7.49 5.16
C GLU A 364 38.70 6.73 3.88
N LYS A 365 39.02 5.42 4.00
CA LYS A 365 39.30 4.58 2.82
C LYS A 365 38.06 4.44 1.92
N ILE A 366 36.85 4.37 2.50
CA ILE A 366 35.60 4.32 1.75
C ILE A 366 35.37 5.64 1.02
N PHE A 367 35.50 6.79 1.67
CA PHE A 367 35.35 8.11 1.05
C PHE A 367 36.38 8.33 -0.08
N GLN A 368 37.63 7.95 0.14
CA GLN A 368 38.69 8.02 -0.85
C GLN A 368 38.37 7.20 -2.11
N THR A 369 37.82 5.98 -1.91
CA THR A 369 37.52 5.04 -2.98
C THR A 369 36.29 5.45 -3.79
N TYR A 370 35.19 5.83 -3.13
CA TYR A 370 33.93 6.04 -3.81
C TYR A 370 33.61 7.50 -4.09
N LYS A 371 34.12 8.46 -3.32
CA LYS A 371 33.91 9.90 -3.46
C LYS A 371 32.41 10.23 -3.66
N PRO A 372 31.55 10.06 -2.65
CA PRO A 372 30.12 10.29 -2.78
C PRO A 372 29.82 11.76 -3.06
N ASP A 373 28.81 12.02 -3.93
CA ASP A 373 28.27 13.35 -4.15
C ASP A 373 27.38 13.80 -2.97
N TYR A 374 26.61 12.87 -2.41
CA TYR A 374 25.65 13.11 -1.34
C TYR A 374 25.77 12.05 -0.24
N VAL A 375 25.59 12.46 1.00
CA VAL A 375 25.58 11.59 2.17
C VAL A 375 24.25 11.73 2.92
N PHE A 376 23.53 10.64 3.11
CA PHE A 376 22.39 10.53 3.99
C PHE A 376 22.82 9.76 5.25
N HIS A 377 22.86 10.46 6.37
CA HIS A 377 23.40 9.92 7.61
C HIS A 377 22.25 9.52 8.56
N ALA A 378 21.88 8.23 8.53
CA ALA A 378 20.85 7.66 9.40
C ALA A 378 21.41 6.67 10.46
N ALA A 379 22.73 6.49 10.50
CA ALA A 379 23.39 5.64 11.50
C ALA A 379 23.38 6.30 12.88
N ALA A 380 22.74 5.68 13.85
CA ALA A 380 22.77 6.10 15.27
C ALA A 380 22.23 5.00 16.18
N TYR A 381 22.66 4.96 17.43
CA TYR A 381 21.98 4.24 18.49
C TYR A 381 20.80 5.08 18.99
N LYS A 382 19.59 4.49 19.00
CA LYS A 382 18.33 5.24 19.21
C LYS A 382 17.54 4.85 20.46
N HIS A 383 17.88 3.72 21.10
CA HIS A 383 17.10 3.20 22.23
C HIS A 383 17.48 3.90 23.53
N VAL A 384 16.58 4.76 24.03
CA VAL A 384 16.80 5.56 25.24
C VAL A 384 17.28 4.72 26.43
N PRO A 385 16.61 3.62 26.85
CA PRO A 385 17.07 2.85 28.03
C PRO A 385 18.45 2.22 27.84
N MET A 386 18.81 1.86 26.61
CA MET A 386 20.13 1.29 26.33
C MET A 386 21.22 2.36 26.45
N MET A 387 20.96 3.57 25.95
CA MET A 387 21.95 4.65 26.01
C MET A 387 22.06 5.26 27.39
N GLU A 388 21.00 5.27 28.21
CA GLU A 388 21.05 5.64 29.63
C GLU A 388 21.99 4.73 30.42
N ASN A 389 22.08 3.46 30.05
CA ASN A 389 22.97 2.50 30.69
C ASN A 389 24.37 2.44 30.05
N ASN A 390 24.56 3.07 28.88
CA ASN A 390 25.80 3.02 28.10
C ASN A 390 26.14 4.40 27.51
N PRO A 391 26.41 5.44 28.30
CA PRO A 391 26.70 6.78 27.79
C PRO A 391 27.93 6.81 26.87
N SER A 392 28.98 6.06 27.21
CA SER A 392 30.21 5.97 26.40
C SER A 392 29.90 5.51 24.96
N GLU A 393 29.07 4.48 24.79
CA GLU A 393 28.67 3.97 23.49
C GLU A 393 27.84 4.99 22.70
N SER A 394 26.99 5.75 23.42
CA SER A 394 26.22 6.84 22.77
C SER A 394 27.14 7.92 22.21
N ILE A 395 28.21 8.29 22.92
CA ILE A 395 29.19 9.28 22.47
C ILE A 395 30.05 8.72 21.35
N GLN A 396 30.60 7.52 21.51
CA GLN A 396 31.49 6.92 20.50
C GLN A 396 30.77 6.64 19.18
N ASN A 397 29.52 6.14 19.21
CA ASN A 397 28.79 5.87 18.00
C ASN A 397 28.09 7.11 17.44
N ASN A 398 27.29 7.82 18.24
CA ASN A 398 26.48 8.91 17.72
C ASN A 398 27.31 10.18 17.50
N VAL A 399 28.09 10.63 18.50
CA VAL A 399 28.82 11.89 18.41
C VAL A 399 30.09 11.74 17.57
N TRP A 400 30.97 10.81 17.96
CA TRP A 400 32.21 10.57 17.22
C TRP A 400 31.94 10.06 15.79
N GLY A 401 31.04 9.10 15.63
CA GLY A 401 30.67 8.58 14.30
C GLY A 401 30.11 9.67 13.39
N THR A 402 29.23 10.55 13.89
CA THR A 402 28.74 11.71 13.10
C THR A 402 29.86 12.66 12.74
N LYS A 403 30.75 12.98 13.70
CA LYS A 403 31.91 13.85 13.45
C LYS A 403 32.80 13.28 12.33
N VAL A 404 33.15 11.99 12.40
CA VAL A 404 33.96 11.31 11.36
C VAL A 404 33.34 11.45 9.97
N ILE A 405 32.04 11.14 9.84
CA ILE A 405 31.37 11.22 8.52
C ILE A 405 31.27 12.67 8.05
N ALA A 406 30.98 13.62 8.94
CA ALA A 406 30.88 15.04 8.61
C ALA A 406 32.25 15.61 8.14
N ASP A 407 33.32 15.35 8.88
CA ASP A 407 34.67 15.82 8.55
C ASP A 407 35.14 15.24 7.21
N LEU A 408 34.91 13.93 6.99
CA LEU A 408 35.24 13.28 5.72
C LEU A 408 34.39 13.82 4.56
N SER A 409 33.15 14.20 4.81
CA SER A 409 32.30 14.83 3.80
C SER A 409 32.89 16.17 3.34
N VAL A 410 33.37 16.98 4.25
CA VAL A 410 34.10 18.25 3.91
C VAL A 410 35.40 17.93 3.19
N LYS A 411 36.23 17.03 3.73
CA LYS A 411 37.54 16.66 3.15
C LYS A 411 37.46 16.16 1.72
N TYR A 412 36.42 15.37 1.39
CA TYR A 412 36.24 14.75 0.07
C TYR A 412 35.27 15.49 -0.83
N GLY A 413 34.79 16.68 -0.45
CA GLY A 413 34.01 17.59 -1.29
C GLY A 413 32.59 17.08 -1.56
N VAL A 414 31.95 16.42 -0.57
CA VAL A 414 30.54 16.05 -0.62
C VAL A 414 29.71 17.32 -0.77
N LYS A 415 28.77 17.33 -1.71
CA LYS A 415 27.94 18.53 -1.99
C LYS A 415 26.95 18.78 -0.87
N LYS A 416 26.32 17.71 -0.37
CA LYS A 416 25.32 17.82 0.70
C LYS A 416 25.37 16.63 1.65
N PHE A 417 25.31 16.92 2.93
CA PHE A 417 25.24 15.98 4.03
C PHE A 417 23.90 16.16 4.73
N VAL A 418 23.03 15.14 4.70
CA VAL A 418 21.72 15.16 5.32
C VAL A 418 21.73 14.27 6.56
N MET A 419 21.60 14.89 7.75
CA MET A 419 21.57 14.18 9.02
C MET A 419 20.13 13.91 9.49
N VAL A 420 19.85 12.66 9.79
CA VAL A 420 18.61 12.28 10.47
C VAL A 420 18.75 12.50 11.98
N SER A 421 17.91 13.35 12.54
CA SER A 421 17.80 13.61 13.99
C SER A 421 16.43 13.21 14.53
N THR A 422 16.08 13.65 15.72
CA THR A 422 14.90 13.21 16.45
C THR A 422 14.31 14.36 17.28
N ASP A 423 13.01 14.26 17.60
CA ASP A 423 12.31 15.09 18.57
C ASP A 423 12.97 15.06 19.98
N LYS A 424 13.64 13.97 20.32
CA LYS A 424 14.31 13.80 21.62
C LYS A 424 15.59 14.63 21.79
N ALA A 425 16.09 15.22 20.71
CA ALA A 425 17.16 16.20 20.73
C ALA A 425 16.70 17.59 21.24
N VAL A 426 15.39 17.81 21.32
CA VAL A 426 14.77 19.04 21.84
C VAL A 426 14.60 18.95 23.34
N ASN A 427 15.16 19.91 24.10
CA ASN A 427 15.16 19.89 25.56
C ASN A 427 15.43 18.47 26.09
N PRO A 428 16.60 17.88 25.80
CA PRO A 428 16.83 16.46 26.02
C PRO A 428 16.70 16.09 27.49
N THR A 429 16.06 14.95 27.77
CA THR A 429 15.90 14.40 29.13
C THR A 429 16.65 13.10 29.31
N ASN A 430 17.44 12.72 28.34
CA ASN A 430 18.18 11.47 28.29
C ASN A 430 19.45 11.57 27.46
N VAL A 431 20.36 10.62 27.72
CA VAL A 431 21.68 10.53 27.06
C VAL A 431 21.56 10.45 25.54
N MET A 432 20.64 9.64 25.02
CA MET A 432 20.45 9.48 23.58
C MET A 432 20.03 10.81 22.91
N GLY A 433 19.03 11.48 23.46
CA GLY A 433 18.56 12.78 22.97
C GLY A 433 19.66 13.83 23.01
N CYS A 434 20.40 13.90 24.14
CA CYS A 434 21.52 14.81 24.30
C CYS A 434 22.64 14.51 23.28
N SER A 435 23.00 13.24 23.04
CA SER A 435 23.99 12.88 22.02
C SER A 435 23.60 13.36 20.62
N LYS A 436 22.31 13.26 20.25
CA LYS A 436 21.82 13.77 18.97
C LYS A 436 21.83 15.29 18.90
N ARG A 437 21.52 15.98 20.00
CA ARG A 437 21.66 17.44 20.10
C ARG A 437 23.09 17.89 19.87
N ILE A 438 24.06 17.21 20.47
CA ILE A 438 25.49 17.47 20.24
C ILE A 438 25.85 17.31 18.75
N CYS A 439 25.33 16.27 18.08
CA CYS A 439 25.52 16.10 16.63
C CYS A 439 24.93 17.26 15.80
N GLU A 440 23.76 17.77 16.17
CA GLU A 440 23.14 18.93 15.53
C GLU A 440 24.03 20.17 15.68
N ILE A 441 24.48 20.45 16.92
CA ILE A 441 25.37 21.59 17.22
C ILE A 441 26.66 21.49 16.40
N TYR A 442 27.24 20.28 16.30
CA TYR A 442 28.44 20.05 15.50
C TYR A 442 28.21 20.35 14.02
N CYS A 443 27.18 19.76 13.42
CA CYS A 443 26.90 19.94 11.99
C CYS A 443 26.59 21.41 11.64
N GLN A 444 25.86 22.13 12.49
CA GLN A 444 25.53 23.53 12.29
C GLN A 444 26.77 24.44 12.40
N SER A 445 27.56 24.27 13.46
CA SER A 445 28.78 25.07 13.65
C SER A 445 29.82 24.80 12.55
N LEU A 446 29.96 23.53 12.13
CA LEU A 446 30.82 23.14 10.99
C LEU A 446 30.34 23.80 9.70
N ASN A 447 29.03 23.74 9.40
CA ASN A 447 28.45 24.39 8.20
C ASN A 447 28.75 25.89 8.16
N LYS A 448 28.59 26.58 9.31
CA LYS A 448 28.88 28.02 9.41
C LYS A 448 30.37 28.30 9.11
N MET A 449 31.26 27.58 9.78
CA MET A 449 32.70 27.75 9.64
C MET A 449 33.19 27.54 8.19
N ILE A 450 32.75 26.44 7.54
CA ILE A 450 33.17 26.16 6.15
C ILE A 450 32.63 27.17 5.14
N ASN A 451 31.41 27.71 5.36
CA ASN A 451 30.86 28.74 4.49
C ASN A 451 31.60 30.09 4.64
N GLU A 452 32.00 30.47 5.84
CA GLU A 452 32.82 31.65 6.11
C GLU A 452 34.19 31.53 5.43
N GLN A 453 34.81 30.33 5.46
CA GLN A 453 36.09 30.06 4.84
C GLN A 453 36.05 29.89 3.32
N ALA A 454 34.90 29.50 2.78
CA ALA A 454 34.73 29.20 1.35
C ALA A 454 34.88 30.44 0.44
N ASN A 455 34.73 31.67 0.97
CA ASN A 455 34.83 32.91 0.20
C ASN A 455 34.00 32.87 -1.10
N GLY A 456 32.77 32.35 -1.05
CA GLY A 456 31.85 32.25 -2.19
C GLY A 456 32.07 31.02 -3.10
N LYS A 457 33.00 30.10 -2.78
CA LYS A 457 33.13 28.81 -3.48
C LYS A 457 32.09 27.82 -2.93
N PRO A 458 31.64 26.84 -3.73
CA PRO A 458 30.75 25.79 -3.25
C PRO A 458 31.37 25.02 -2.08
N ALA A 459 30.69 24.99 -0.95
CA ALA A 459 31.07 24.22 0.24
C ALA A 459 30.06 23.10 0.48
N THR A 460 30.40 22.12 1.31
CA THR A 460 29.48 21.07 1.75
C THR A 460 28.32 21.69 2.51
N GLN A 461 27.10 21.41 2.12
CA GLN A 461 25.89 21.88 2.80
C GLN A 461 25.44 20.83 3.82
N PHE A 462 25.33 21.23 5.08
CA PHE A 462 24.83 20.36 6.15
C PHE A 462 23.38 20.66 6.43
N VAL A 463 22.51 19.67 6.23
CA VAL A 463 21.07 19.73 6.46
C VAL A 463 20.71 18.75 7.57
N THR A 464 19.96 19.19 8.55
CA THR A 464 19.48 18.34 9.65
C THR A 464 17.97 18.21 9.58
N THR A 465 17.43 17.01 9.84
CA THR A 465 15.99 16.74 9.87
C THR A 465 15.58 16.17 11.22
N ARG A 466 14.55 16.77 11.85
CA ARG A 466 13.96 16.31 13.11
C ARG A 466 12.56 15.79 12.89
N PHE A 467 12.28 14.58 13.38
CA PHE A 467 10.95 14.01 13.44
C PHE A 467 10.82 13.08 14.64
N GLY A 468 9.57 12.77 15.03
CA GLY A 468 9.26 11.93 16.17
C GLY A 468 9.33 10.43 15.87
N ASN A 469 8.47 9.64 16.52
CA ASN A 469 8.51 8.20 16.34
C ASN A 469 8.00 7.81 14.97
N VAL A 470 8.61 6.76 14.39
CA VAL A 470 8.13 6.14 13.15
C VAL A 470 7.49 4.79 13.43
N LEU A 471 6.37 4.53 12.78
CA LEU A 471 5.59 3.30 12.95
C LEU A 471 6.33 2.09 12.41
N GLY A 472 6.18 0.94 13.09
CA GLY A 472 6.73 -0.33 12.62
C GLY A 472 8.26 -0.42 12.64
N SER A 473 8.98 0.59 13.19
CA SER A 473 10.45 0.52 13.27
C SER A 473 10.93 -0.55 14.26
N ASN A 474 12.07 -1.16 13.94
CA ASN A 474 12.67 -2.20 14.79
C ASN A 474 12.81 -1.76 16.25
N GLY A 475 12.31 -2.60 17.18
CA GLY A 475 12.34 -2.34 18.62
C GLY A 475 11.37 -1.25 19.10
N SER A 476 10.45 -0.77 18.25
CA SER A 476 9.43 0.20 18.65
C SER A 476 8.24 -0.45 19.36
N VAL A 477 7.31 0.38 19.82
CA VAL A 477 6.15 -0.04 20.64
C VAL A 477 5.22 -1.02 19.91
N ILE A 478 5.01 -0.87 18.60
CA ILE A 478 4.09 -1.73 17.83
C ILE A 478 4.61 -3.17 17.77
N PRO A 479 5.83 -3.48 17.29
CA PRO A 479 6.38 -4.82 17.32
C PRO A 479 6.44 -5.44 18.74
N LEU A 480 6.66 -4.61 19.76
CA LEU A 480 6.63 -5.07 21.15
C LEU A 480 5.23 -5.54 21.55
N PHE A 481 4.20 -4.73 21.27
CA PHE A 481 2.81 -5.07 21.57
C PHE A 481 2.35 -6.30 20.78
N GLU A 482 2.70 -6.42 19.51
CA GLU A 482 2.40 -7.63 18.73
C GLU A 482 3.00 -8.89 19.35
N LYS A 483 4.27 -8.82 19.78
CA LYS A 483 4.94 -9.93 20.45
C LYS A 483 4.25 -10.29 21.76
N GLN A 484 3.86 -9.30 22.58
CA GLN A 484 3.17 -9.51 23.84
C GLN A 484 1.76 -10.08 23.62
N ILE A 485 1.02 -9.58 22.63
CA ILE A 485 -0.31 -10.09 22.28
C ILE A 485 -0.22 -11.55 21.80
N LYS A 486 0.73 -11.87 20.90
CA LYS A 486 0.98 -13.25 20.44
C LYS A 486 1.37 -14.20 21.58
N ALA A 487 2.02 -13.68 22.62
CA ALA A 487 2.39 -14.45 23.82
C ALA A 487 1.24 -14.61 24.83
N GLY A 488 0.05 -14.02 24.59
CA GLY A 488 -1.08 -14.07 25.51
C GLY A 488 -1.12 -12.96 26.55
N GLY A 489 -0.30 -11.93 26.42
CA GLY A 489 -0.21 -10.77 27.31
C GLY A 489 0.68 -10.96 28.54
N PRO A 490 0.68 -10.02 29.52
CA PRO A 490 0.02 -8.70 29.41
C PRO A 490 0.73 -7.77 28.42
N VAL A 491 -0.01 -6.78 27.89
CA VAL A 491 0.60 -5.66 27.14
C VAL A 491 1.09 -4.61 28.12
N THR A 492 2.37 -4.22 28.01
CA THR A 492 2.99 -3.28 28.96
C THR A 492 3.04 -1.86 28.40
N VAL A 493 2.46 -0.91 29.12
CA VAL A 493 2.49 0.53 28.82
C VAL A 493 3.14 1.25 29.99
N THR A 494 4.00 2.24 29.71
CA THR A 494 4.74 2.91 30.79
C THR A 494 3.86 3.83 31.61
N ASP A 495 2.94 4.58 30.99
CA ASP A 495 2.01 5.45 31.71
C ASP A 495 0.66 5.53 30.96
N PRO A 496 -0.50 5.59 31.65
CA PRO A 496 -1.81 5.67 31.01
C PRO A 496 -2.01 6.93 30.16
N ASN A 497 -1.30 8.01 30.45
CA ASN A 497 -1.41 9.30 29.79
C ASN A 497 -0.30 9.58 28.78
N ILE A 498 0.65 8.63 28.60
CA ILE A 498 1.76 8.84 27.67
C ILE A 498 1.26 8.99 26.24
N ILE A 499 1.70 10.04 25.58
CA ILE A 499 1.39 10.30 24.18
C ILE A 499 2.65 10.32 23.33
N ARG A 500 2.51 9.93 22.08
CA ARG A 500 3.59 10.00 21.08
C ARG A 500 3.03 10.44 19.74
N PHE A 501 3.84 11.16 19.01
CA PHE A 501 3.61 11.41 17.60
C PHE A 501 4.10 10.23 16.78
N PHE A 502 3.39 9.91 15.71
CA PHE A 502 3.76 8.84 14.82
C PHE A 502 3.68 9.27 13.35
N MET A 503 4.68 8.85 12.59
CA MET A 503 4.75 9.02 11.14
C MET A 503 5.08 7.66 10.51
N LEU A 504 4.69 7.42 9.26
CA LEU A 504 5.17 6.26 8.52
C LEU A 504 6.65 6.43 8.17
N ILE A 505 7.37 5.30 8.11
CA ILE A 505 8.76 5.30 7.64
C ILE A 505 8.87 5.86 6.21
N PRO A 506 8.03 5.45 5.22
CA PRO A 506 8.06 6.06 3.89
C PRO A 506 7.77 7.56 3.87
N GLU A 507 6.85 8.04 4.71
CA GLU A 507 6.53 9.47 4.83
C GLU A 507 7.73 10.26 5.35
N ALA A 508 8.36 9.78 6.44
CA ALA A 508 9.55 10.42 7.00
C ALA A 508 10.69 10.47 5.96
N CYS A 509 10.91 9.39 5.21
CA CYS A 509 11.96 9.34 4.20
C CYS A 509 11.68 10.29 3.03
N LYS A 510 10.43 10.41 2.57
CA LYS A 510 10.03 11.40 1.55
C LYS A 510 10.37 12.83 1.99
N LEU A 511 10.02 13.19 3.24
CA LEU A 511 10.33 14.52 3.78
C LEU A 511 11.84 14.74 4.00
N VAL A 512 12.60 13.69 4.33
CA VAL A 512 14.08 13.78 4.41
C VAL A 512 14.68 14.04 3.02
N LEU A 513 14.18 13.41 1.96
CA LEU A 513 14.62 13.66 0.59
C LEU A 513 14.24 15.08 0.15
N GLU A 514 13.06 15.54 0.47
CA GLU A 514 12.57 16.89 0.18
C GLU A 514 13.44 17.96 0.88
N ALA A 515 13.67 17.79 2.20
CA ALA A 515 14.57 18.65 2.97
C ALA A 515 16.01 18.62 2.42
N GLY A 516 16.50 17.45 2.06
CA GLY A 516 17.80 17.28 1.40
C GLY A 516 17.88 17.97 0.06
N THR A 517 16.80 18.04 -0.70
CA THR A 517 16.74 18.69 -2.01
C THR A 517 16.80 20.21 -1.88
N HIS A 518 15.94 20.78 -1.04
CA HIS A 518 15.73 22.22 -0.94
C HIS A 518 16.61 22.93 0.10
N GLY A 519 17.16 22.21 1.08
CA GLY A 519 18.03 22.82 2.10
C GLY A 519 19.27 23.47 1.49
N ALA A 520 19.62 24.64 1.98
CA ALA A 520 20.77 25.43 1.55
C ALA A 520 22.03 25.23 2.44
N GLY A 521 21.85 24.59 3.61
CA GLY A 521 22.88 24.28 4.59
C GLY A 521 22.81 25.13 5.85
N GLY A 522 22.92 24.47 7.01
CA GLY A 522 22.78 25.08 8.35
C GLY A 522 21.40 24.96 8.95
N GLU A 523 20.38 24.56 8.16
CA GLU A 523 19.00 24.46 8.63
C GLU A 523 18.76 23.16 9.44
N ILE A 524 17.85 23.28 10.39
CA ILE A 524 17.18 22.15 11.03
C ILE A 524 15.73 22.14 10.58
N PHE A 525 15.38 21.19 9.75
CA PHE A 525 14.02 20.97 9.29
C PHE A 525 13.25 20.11 10.28
N VAL A 526 12.11 20.62 10.71
CA VAL A 526 11.22 19.98 11.68
C VAL A 526 9.95 19.54 10.95
N PHE A 527 9.63 18.25 11.03
CA PHE A 527 8.48 17.71 10.33
C PHE A 527 7.21 17.80 11.17
N ASP A 528 6.10 18.19 10.55
CA ASP A 528 4.77 18.13 11.16
C ASP A 528 4.36 16.67 11.35
N MET A 529 4.28 16.27 12.61
CA MET A 529 3.95 14.90 13.02
C MET A 529 2.44 14.63 13.09
N GLY A 530 1.61 15.60 12.76
CA GLY A 530 0.16 15.49 12.85
C GLY A 530 -0.36 15.37 14.28
N LYS A 531 -1.42 14.58 14.49
CA LYS A 531 -2.06 14.44 15.81
C LYS A 531 -1.34 13.42 16.69
N PRO A 532 -1.12 13.74 17.97
CA PRO A 532 -0.52 12.80 18.91
C PRO A 532 -1.46 11.64 19.25
N VAL A 533 -0.91 10.47 19.51
CA VAL A 533 -1.63 9.24 19.84
C VAL A 533 -1.31 8.80 21.26
N ARG A 534 -2.34 8.51 22.06
CA ARG A 534 -2.17 7.92 23.39
C ARG A 534 -1.78 6.45 23.25
N ILE A 535 -0.66 6.06 23.88
CA ILE A 535 -0.11 4.69 23.75
C ILE A 535 -1.06 3.64 24.33
N ALA A 536 -1.78 3.96 25.42
CA ALA A 536 -2.78 3.06 26.01
C ALA A 536 -3.94 2.78 25.02
N ASP A 537 -4.37 3.77 24.24
CA ASP A 537 -5.43 3.58 23.24
C ASP A 537 -4.92 2.79 22.02
N LEU A 538 -3.67 3.00 21.64
CA LEU A 538 -3.01 2.18 20.62
C LEU A 538 -2.96 0.70 21.06
N ALA A 539 -2.57 0.42 22.30
CA ALA A 539 -2.56 -0.93 22.85
C ALA A 539 -3.95 -1.58 22.82
N LYS A 540 -5.00 -0.85 23.25
CA LYS A 540 -6.39 -1.33 23.18
C LYS A 540 -6.82 -1.67 21.77
N ARG A 541 -6.49 -0.81 20.79
CA ARG A 541 -6.82 -1.05 19.37
C ARG A 541 -6.09 -2.28 18.83
N MET A 542 -4.81 -2.47 19.15
CA MET A 542 -4.04 -3.63 18.72
C MET A 542 -4.57 -4.94 19.32
N ILE A 543 -4.94 -4.97 20.59
CA ILE A 543 -5.60 -6.13 21.23
C ILE A 543 -6.90 -6.47 20.51
N LYS A 544 -7.75 -5.46 20.22
CA LYS A 544 -9.00 -5.67 19.48
C LYS A 544 -8.75 -6.20 18.06
N LEU A 545 -7.80 -5.64 17.33
CA LEU A 545 -7.42 -6.08 15.97
C LEU A 545 -6.96 -7.53 15.92
N SER A 546 -6.19 -7.97 16.92
CA SER A 546 -5.68 -9.34 16.98
C SER A 546 -6.77 -10.38 17.24
N GLY A 547 -7.99 -9.96 17.65
CA GLY A 547 -9.06 -10.86 18.08
C GLY A 547 -8.76 -11.60 19.39
N ALA A 548 -7.66 -11.28 20.06
CA ALA A 548 -7.27 -11.92 21.30
C ALA A 548 -8.23 -11.52 22.44
N LYS A 549 -8.59 -12.52 23.26
CA LYS A 549 -9.47 -12.33 24.42
C LYS A 549 -8.65 -12.36 25.70
N ASN A 550 -9.07 -11.57 26.70
CA ASN A 550 -8.51 -11.57 28.06
C ASN A 550 -7.04 -11.12 28.15
N ILE A 551 -6.62 -10.20 27.28
CA ILE A 551 -5.31 -9.55 27.39
C ILE A 551 -5.46 -8.26 28.20
N GLU A 552 -4.73 -8.17 29.30
CA GLU A 552 -4.68 -6.99 30.18
C GLU A 552 -3.57 -6.02 29.74
N ILE A 553 -3.80 -4.72 29.99
CA ILE A 553 -2.77 -3.69 29.87
C ILE A 553 -2.20 -3.44 31.26
N LYS A 554 -0.89 -3.67 31.42
CA LYS A 554 -0.16 -3.42 32.67
C LYS A 554 0.64 -2.12 32.56
N TYR A 555 0.47 -1.24 33.53
CA TYR A 555 1.26 0.00 33.64
C TYR A 555 2.51 -0.23 34.47
N THR A 556 3.69 0.15 33.90
CA THR A 556 4.99 -0.18 34.47
C THR A 556 5.73 1.01 35.12
N GLY A 557 5.23 2.23 34.97
CA GLY A 557 5.93 3.47 35.31
C GLY A 557 6.84 3.95 34.17
N LEU A 558 7.12 5.26 34.15
CA LEU A 558 8.04 5.86 33.17
C LEU A 558 9.45 5.31 33.34
N ARG A 559 10.13 5.05 32.24
CA ARG A 559 11.53 4.61 32.23
C ARG A 559 12.48 5.78 32.47
N ALA A 560 13.74 5.47 32.79
CA ALA A 560 14.77 6.48 32.87
C ALA A 560 14.91 7.25 31.53
N GLY A 561 14.92 8.57 31.60
CA GLY A 561 15.01 9.46 30.46
C GLY A 561 13.71 9.62 29.62
N GLU A 562 12.62 8.95 30.00
CA GLU A 562 11.36 8.99 29.21
C GLU A 562 10.51 10.19 29.58
N LYS A 563 10.05 10.96 28.57
CA LYS A 563 9.07 12.05 28.72
C LYS A 563 7.64 11.51 28.67
N LEU A 564 6.72 12.13 29.41
CA LEU A 564 5.28 11.88 29.26
C LEU A 564 4.77 12.39 27.91
N TYR A 565 5.25 13.56 27.51
CA TYR A 565 4.94 14.24 26.23
C TYR A 565 6.25 14.57 25.53
N GLU A 566 6.37 14.21 24.23
CA GLU A 566 7.53 14.60 23.41
C GLU A 566 7.26 15.96 22.76
N GLU A 567 8.31 16.76 22.65
CA GLU A 567 8.29 18.09 22.05
C GLU A 567 9.03 18.03 20.71
N VAL A 568 8.43 18.55 19.66
CA VAL A 568 9.08 18.62 18.35
C VAL A 568 9.93 19.89 18.22
N LEU A 569 9.59 20.91 19.02
CA LEU A 569 10.24 22.22 19.10
C LEU A 569 10.47 22.58 20.58
N SER A 570 11.58 23.24 20.88
CA SER A 570 11.80 23.87 22.18
C SER A 570 10.86 25.08 22.35
N THR A 571 10.53 25.39 23.60
CA THR A 571 9.79 26.62 23.95
C THR A 571 10.52 27.91 23.57
N THR A 572 11.85 27.82 23.37
CA THR A 572 12.70 28.93 22.95
C THR A 572 13.02 28.95 21.45
N GLU A 573 12.67 27.90 20.71
CA GLU A 573 12.86 27.81 19.26
C GLU A 573 11.62 28.35 18.53
N ASN A 574 11.79 29.41 17.74
CA ASN A 574 10.81 29.85 16.75
C ASN A 574 10.91 28.98 15.51
N THR A 575 9.90 29.03 14.65
CA THR A 575 9.95 28.38 13.35
C THR A 575 9.61 29.32 12.23
N LEU A 576 10.35 29.16 11.13
CA LEU A 576 10.07 29.81 9.88
C LEU A 576 9.33 28.84 8.93
N PRO A 577 8.45 29.35 8.06
CA PRO A 577 7.87 28.57 6.98
C PRO A 577 8.97 28.02 6.08
N SER A 578 8.75 26.84 5.51
CA SER A 578 9.65 26.28 4.51
C SER A 578 8.97 26.16 3.13
N PHE A 579 9.65 25.54 2.20
CA PHE A 579 9.16 25.18 0.86
C PHE A 579 8.02 24.15 0.86
N HIS A 580 7.74 23.47 1.97
CA HIS A 580 6.75 22.42 2.08
C HIS A 580 5.87 22.59 3.34
N GLU A 581 4.54 22.43 3.20
CA GLU A 581 3.58 22.66 4.29
C GLU A 581 3.80 21.79 5.55
N LYS A 582 4.35 20.58 5.37
CA LYS A 582 4.66 19.64 6.45
C LYS A 582 6.08 19.78 7.00
N ILE A 583 6.85 20.77 6.55
CA ILE A 583 8.22 21.05 6.99
C ILE A 583 8.30 22.49 7.49
N ARG A 584 8.94 22.68 8.64
CA ARG A 584 9.29 23.99 9.19
C ARG A 584 10.78 24.09 9.42
N ILE A 585 11.34 25.28 9.45
CA ILE A 585 12.76 25.52 9.76
C ILE A 585 12.83 26.01 11.21
N ALA A 586 13.58 25.30 12.06
CA ALA A 586 13.82 25.75 13.43
C ALA A 586 14.87 26.87 13.44
N GLU A 587 14.55 27.98 14.13
CA GLU A 587 15.53 28.99 14.46
C GLU A 587 16.29 28.56 15.73
N VAL A 588 17.55 28.17 15.54
CA VAL A 588 18.37 27.64 16.63
C VAL A 588 19.53 28.56 16.94
N ARG A 589 20.04 28.46 18.17
CA ARG A 589 21.20 29.24 18.62
C ARG A 589 22.43 28.93 17.76
N GLU A 590 23.16 29.97 17.39
CA GLU A 590 24.45 29.85 16.71
C GLU A 590 25.58 29.50 17.69
N TYR A 591 26.54 28.71 17.23
CA TYR A 591 27.69 28.25 17.99
C TYR A 591 28.99 28.54 17.26
N ASP A 592 30.05 28.88 18.02
CA ASP A 592 31.42 28.97 17.48
C ASP A 592 31.97 27.54 17.27
N PHE A 593 32.47 27.27 16.08
CA PHE A 593 32.98 25.94 15.72
C PHE A 593 34.19 25.52 16.56
N ASN A 594 35.13 26.43 16.82
CA ASN A 594 36.38 26.07 17.50
C ASN A 594 36.07 25.68 18.96
N GLU A 595 35.18 26.42 19.62
CA GLU A 595 34.76 26.12 20.98
C GLU A 595 34.01 24.76 21.03
N VAL A 596 33.02 24.58 20.14
CA VAL A 596 32.24 23.33 20.03
C VAL A 596 33.13 22.15 19.74
N ASN A 597 34.02 22.24 18.77
CA ASN A 597 34.93 21.15 18.40
C ASN A 597 35.84 20.76 19.59
N LYS A 598 36.40 21.73 20.31
CA LYS A 598 37.23 21.47 21.50
C LYS A 598 36.46 20.75 22.60
N GLN A 599 35.21 21.17 22.85
CA GLN A 599 34.36 20.54 23.87
C GLN A 599 33.98 19.10 23.46
N ILE A 600 33.64 18.89 22.18
CA ILE A 600 33.30 17.56 21.65
C ILE A 600 34.51 16.63 21.64
N GLU A 601 35.70 17.08 21.27
CA GLU A 601 36.93 16.27 21.36
C GLU A 601 37.24 15.86 22.82
N SER A 602 37.07 16.78 23.76
CA SER A 602 37.20 16.46 25.20
C SER A 602 36.17 15.41 25.63
N LEU A 603 34.92 15.51 25.18
CA LEU A 603 33.88 14.53 25.48
C LEU A 603 34.19 13.16 24.87
N ILE A 604 34.68 13.12 23.63
CA ILE A 604 35.08 11.89 22.94
C ILE A 604 36.24 11.22 23.74
N ALA A 605 37.26 11.98 24.10
CA ALA A 605 38.35 11.45 24.91
C ALA A 605 37.85 10.89 26.25
N LEU A 606 36.95 11.62 26.92
CA LEU A 606 36.33 11.18 28.17
C LEU A 606 35.48 9.92 28.02
N SER A 607 34.85 9.70 26.88
CA SER A 607 34.03 8.51 26.62
C SER A 607 34.83 7.20 26.71
N HIS A 608 36.14 7.24 26.48
CA HIS A 608 37.03 6.07 26.56
C HIS A 608 37.46 5.75 27.99
N THR A 609 37.11 6.58 28.99
CA THR A 609 37.31 6.26 30.39
C THR A 609 36.22 5.36 30.98
N TYR A 610 35.06 5.30 30.30
CA TYR A 610 33.85 4.60 30.75
C TYR A 610 33.33 5.10 32.12
N ASP A 611 33.67 6.32 32.52
CA ASP A 611 33.06 6.99 33.67
C ASP A 611 31.75 7.66 33.26
N ASP A 612 30.67 6.94 33.46
CA ASP A 612 29.32 7.37 33.06
C ASP A 612 28.95 8.75 33.63
N MET A 613 29.32 9.02 34.92
CA MET A 613 28.96 10.28 35.59
C MET A 613 29.70 11.46 34.98
N ALA A 614 31.02 11.33 34.78
CA ALA A 614 31.84 12.36 34.16
C ALA A 614 31.43 12.62 32.69
N ILE A 615 31.10 11.55 31.94
CA ILE A 615 30.62 11.68 30.57
C ILE A 615 29.32 12.50 30.51
N VAL A 616 28.33 12.15 31.36
CA VAL A 616 27.02 12.85 31.35
C VAL A 616 27.15 14.27 31.91
N GLU A 617 28.01 14.51 32.89
CA GLU A 617 28.32 15.88 33.36
C GLU A 617 28.87 16.73 32.19
N LYS A 618 29.82 16.21 31.43
CA LYS A 618 30.36 16.88 30.23
C LYS A 618 29.33 17.11 29.14
N MET A 619 28.40 16.15 28.94
CA MET A 619 27.28 16.34 28.02
C MET A 619 26.39 17.51 28.46
N LYS A 620 26.12 17.68 29.76
CA LYS A 620 25.31 18.79 30.29
C LYS A 620 26.02 20.15 30.15
N GLU A 621 27.37 20.18 30.24
CA GLU A 621 28.14 21.39 29.94
C GLU A 621 27.98 21.85 28.49
N ILE A 622 27.99 20.91 27.54
CA ILE A 622 27.84 21.20 26.10
C ILE A 622 26.40 21.56 25.78
N VAL A 623 25.42 20.91 26.41
CA VAL A 623 23.97 21.07 26.21
C VAL A 623 23.32 21.47 27.53
N PRO A 624 23.34 22.76 27.91
CA PRO A 624 22.79 23.22 29.18
C PRO A 624 21.30 22.95 29.37
N GLU A 625 20.54 22.81 28.26
CA GLU A 625 19.14 22.44 28.28
C GLU A 625 18.88 20.94 28.58
N TYR A 626 19.91 20.13 28.75
CA TYR A 626 19.76 18.73 29.13
C TYR A 626 19.45 18.59 30.64
N VAL A 627 18.19 18.27 30.94
CA VAL A 627 17.71 17.99 32.32
C VAL A 627 17.27 16.53 32.38
N SER A 628 17.90 15.72 33.21
CA SER A 628 17.64 14.28 33.33
C SER A 628 16.26 14.00 33.91
N ASN A 629 15.48 13.09 33.31
CA ASN A 629 14.18 12.71 33.83
C ASN A 629 14.21 11.26 34.32
N ASN A 630 13.84 11.05 35.59
CA ASN A 630 13.77 9.71 36.20
C ASN A 630 15.05 8.87 35.96
N SER A 631 16.22 9.50 36.04
CA SER A 631 17.52 8.91 35.73
C SER A 631 18.50 9.04 36.91
N LYS A 632 19.46 8.11 36.98
CA LYS A 632 20.58 8.20 37.95
C LYS A 632 21.41 9.49 37.80
N TYR A 633 21.32 10.14 36.65
CA TYR A 633 22.04 11.37 36.30
C TYR A 633 21.31 12.64 36.76
N SER A 634 20.14 12.54 37.38
CA SER A 634 19.41 13.71 37.90
C SER A 634 20.19 14.43 39.03
N VAL A 635 21.13 13.75 39.64
CA VAL A 635 22.05 14.35 40.65
C VAL A 635 23.00 15.39 40.04
N LEU A 636 23.18 15.37 38.71
CA LEU A 636 24.01 16.31 37.95
C LEU A 636 23.21 17.51 37.41
N ASP A 637 21.89 17.55 37.62
CA ASP A 637 21.04 18.67 37.18
C ASP A 637 21.31 19.88 38.09
N LYS A 638 21.58 21.05 37.50
CA LYS A 638 21.88 22.31 38.19
C LYS A 638 20.66 23.20 38.26
#